data_9183c480eb509c28ff23217179c0da10
#
_entry.id   9183c480eb509c28ff23217179c0da10
#
_cell.length_a   1.000
_cell.length_b   1.000
_cell.length_c   1.000
_cell.angle_alpha   90.00
_cell.angle_beta   90.00
_cell.angle_gamma   90.00
#
_symmetry.space_group_name_H-M   'P 1'
#
loop_
_entity.id
_entity.type
_entity.pdbx_description
1 polymer ?
#
loop_
_entity_poly.entity_id
_entity_poly.type
_entity_poly.pdbx_seq_one_letter_code
_entity_poly.pdbx_strand_id
1 'polypeptide(L)'
;MKKLLKRLCSAMVAAVMVMTMAPAAFAADGGAQFQNGPYLLAPKTNSMVVVWESTEKVSATIAYGTDESKLCDPIKVEIDADAPDFKGSKMNLFHYKLDNLTPGTRYYYEVKLEGGATCKASFKTLSEKPDQIRLITLSDSHIFATRAELDQAIKEFDPDLLLHCGDMVEGTGAQAEQFSFWFQGKVENDYIHSYPVVYSSGNHDQGGVYFDTYVYSIQDEEYGAEVEGDSSFNYAGLHIITMNSNPWGLFQMNSEATGQKLTPPPSRPSTTP
;
A
#
# COMPACT_ATOMS: atom_id res chain seq x y z
N MET A 1 39.83 -42.37 17.26
CA MET A 1 39.13 -41.39 18.12
C MET A 1 39.15 -39.92 17.66
N LYS A 2 39.90 -39.51 16.63
CA LYS A 2 39.98 -38.10 16.17
C LYS A 2 39.02 -37.72 15.00
N LYS A 3 38.22 -38.64 14.49
CA LYS A 3 37.26 -38.39 13.41
C LYS A 3 35.79 -38.27 13.87
N LEU A 4 35.50 -38.55 15.14
CA LEU A 4 34.14 -38.47 15.70
C LEU A 4 33.85 -37.12 16.36
N LEU A 5 34.90 -36.34 16.68
CA LEU A 5 34.76 -35.05 17.36
C LEU A 5 34.52 -33.86 16.40
N LYS A 6 34.69 -34.07 15.09
CA LYS A 6 34.45 -33.00 14.07
C LYS A 6 33.03 -32.95 13.51
N ARG A 7 32.15 -33.87 13.93
CA ARG A 7 30.75 -33.89 13.49
C ARG A 7 29.75 -33.38 14.53
N LEU A 8 30.20 -32.98 15.69
CA LEU A 8 29.35 -32.47 16.79
C LEU A 8 29.37 -30.96 16.98
N CYS A 9 30.19 -30.21 16.20
CA CYS A 9 30.23 -28.75 16.27
C CYS A 9 29.53 -28.03 15.09
N SER A 10 28.81 -28.72 14.24
CA SER A 10 28.07 -28.10 13.12
C SER A 10 26.55 -28.20 13.28
N ALA A 11 26.08 -28.54 14.47
CA ALA A 11 24.65 -28.52 14.82
C ALA A 11 24.34 -27.40 15.81
N MET A 12 25.02 -26.25 15.69
CA MET A 12 24.57 -25.02 16.33
C MET A 12 23.56 -24.37 15.36
N VAL A 13 22.34 -24.77 15.47
CA VAL A 13 21.13 -23.99 15.68
C VAL A 13 21.18 -22.62 14.98
N ALA A 14 20.98 -22.63 13.69
CA ALA A 14 20.16 -21.60 13.09
C ALA A 14 18.71 -21.94 13.51
N ALA A 15 18.30 -21.50 14.68
CA ALA A 15 16.89 -21.31 14.97
C ALA A 15 16.45 -20.15 14.06
N VAL A 16 16.11 -20.48 12.83
CA VAL A 16 15.25 -19.65 12.01
C VAL A 16 13.97 -19.57 12.83
N MET A 17 13.77 -18.44 13.53
CA MET A 17 12.44 -18.05 13.94
C MET A 17 11.65 -17.88 12.63
N VAL A 18 11.04 -18.93 12.19
CA VAL A 18 9.87 -18.86 11.32
C VAL A 18 8.81 -18.22 12.24
N MET A 19 8.77 -16.88 12.23
CA MET A 19 7.61 -16.18 12.77
C MET A 19 6.46 -16.61 11.85
N THR A 20 5.67 -17.53 12.31
CA THR A 20 4.36 -17.81 11.74
C THR A 20 3.56 -16.52 11.90
N MET A 21 3.43 -15.75 10.83
CA MET A 21 2.44 -14.69 10.79
C MET A 21 1.09 -15.36 11.09
N ALA A 22 0.39 -14.86 12.10
CA ALA A 22 -0.96 -15.34 12.34
C ALA A 22 -1.78 -15.11 11.06
N PRO A 23 -2.56 -16.09 10.60
CA PRO A 23 -3.36 -15.93 9.41
C PRO A 23 -4.33 -14.76 9.60
N ALA A 24 -4.45 -13.91 8.59
CA ALA A 24 -5.53 -12.93 8.56
C ALA A 24 -6.86 -13.69 8.60
N ALA A 25 -7.63 -13.48 9.65
CA ALA A 25 -8.91 -14.17 9.82
C ALA A 25 -10.00 -13.35 9.11
N PHE A 26 -10.60 -13.93 8.08
CA PHE A 26 -11.79 -13.36 7.44
C PHE A 26 -13.05 -13.97 8.06
N ALA A 27 -14.09 -13.15 8.26
CA ALA A 27 -15.36 -13.64 8.79
C ALA A 27 -16.06 -14.56 7.78
N ALA A 28 -16.72 -15.57 8.30
CA ALA A 28 -17.54 -16.47 7.51
C ALA A 28 -18.84 -15.78 7.01
N ASP A 29 -19.35 -16.25 5.92
CA ASP A 29 -20.55 -15.88 5.15
C ASP A 29 -21.61 -14.99 5.83
N GLY A 30 -21.92 -13.85 5.21
CA GLY A 30 -23.16 -13.14 5.39
C GLY A 30 -23.12 -11.69 5.90
N GLY A 31 -21.94 -11.05 5.99
CA GLY A 31 -21.80 -9.64 6.37
C GLY A 31 -20.92 -8.85 5.41
N ALA A 32 -20.68 -7.56 5.71
CA ALA A 32 -19.81 -6.70 4.94
C ALA A 32 -18.41 -7.31 4.80
N GLN A 33 -17.88 -7.30 3.59
CA GLN A 33 -16.57 -7.83 3.24
C GLN A 33 -15.61 -6.71 2.83
N PHE A 34 -14.30 -6.97 2.89
CA PHE A 34 -13.35 -6.09 2.25
C PHE A 34 -13.46 -6.24 0.72
N GLN A 35 -13.73 -5.14 0.04
CA GLN A 35 -13.65 -5.07 -1.41
C GLN A 35 -12.20 -4.94 -1.83
N ASN A 36 -11.47 -4.02 -1.18
CA ASN A 36 -10.05 -3.78 -1.34
C ASN A 36 -9.38 -3.60 0.03
N GLY A 37 -8.15 -4.03 0.18
CA GLY A 37 -7.34 -3.86 1.40
C GLY A 37 -7.72 -4.82 2.55
N PRO A 38 -7.25 -4.51 3.75
CA PRO A 38 -6.37 -3.39 4.12
C PRO A 38 -5.01 -3.44 3.43
N TYR A 39 -4.49 -2.28 3.01
CA TYR A 39 -3.14 -2.13 2.49
C TYR A 39 -2.46 -0.89 3.08
N LEU A 40 -1.15 -0.80 2.91
CA LEU A 40 -0.31 0.16 3.63
C LEU A 40 0.30 1.18 2.68
N LEU A 41 0.09 2.46 2.98
CA LEU A 41 0.64 3.58 2.22
C LEU A 41 1.46 4.53 3.09
N ALA A 42 2.22 5.39 2.42
CA ALA A 42 2.95 6.52 2.99
C ALA A 42 3.79 6.13 4.24
N PRO A 43 4.65 5.10 4.16
CA PRO A 43 5.46 4.66 5.28
C PRO A 43 6.43 5.75 5.73
N LYS A 44 6.47 5.98 7.06
CA LYS A 44 7.46 6.85 7.72
C LYS A 44 8.07 6.13 8.92
N THR A 45 9.03 6.75 9.57
CA THR A 45 9.63 6.20 10.79
C THR A 45 8.65 6.17 11.96
N ASN A 46 7.66 7.07 11.95
CA ASN A 46 6.73 7.28 13.05
C ASN A 46 5.25 7.26 12.66
N SER A 47 4.93 6.91 11.41
CA SER A 47 3.54 6.79 10.96
C SER A 47 3.38 5.78 9.81
N MET A 48 2.14 5.36 9.61
CA MET A 48 1.69 4.48 8.54
C MET A 48 0.23 4.77 8.23
N VAL A 49 -0.16 4.80 6.97
CA VAL A 49 -1.57 4.89 6.59
C VAL A 49 -2.09 3.50 6.23
N VAL A 50 -3.20 3.11 6.84
CA VAL A 50 -3.93 1.87 6.52
C VAL A 50 -5.17 2.24 5.74
N VAL A 51 -5.35 1.64 4.56
CA VAL A 51 -6.45 1.95 3.62
C VAL A 51 -7.24 0.69 3.33
N TRP A 52 -8.56 0.81 3.29
CA TRP A 52 -9.45 -0.31 2.89
C TRP A 52 -10.76 0.20 2.31
N GLU A 53 -11.44 -0.67 1.59
CA GLU A 53 -12.79 -0.46 1.06
C GLU A 53 -13.71 -1.60 1.48
N SER A 54 -14.93 -1.30 1.88
CA SER A 54 -15.92 -2.33 2.17
C SER A 54 -16.95 -2.50 1.05
N THR A 55 -17.49 -3.72 0.92
CA THR A 55 -18.54 -4.03 -0.05
C THR A 55 -19.86 -3.34 0.28
N GLU A 56 -20.05 -2.93 1.55
CA GLU A 56 -21.28 -2.34 2.06
C GLU A 56 -20.99 -1.07 2.84
N LYS A 57 -21.99 -0.20 2.93
CA LYS A 57 -21.90 1.03 3.72
C LYS A 57 -22.07 0.69 5.21
N VAL A 58 -20.98 0.40 5.88
CA VAL A 58 -20.92 0.11 7.33
C VAL A 58 -19.89 1.01 8.00
N SER A 59 -19.85 1.05 9.33
CA SER A 59 -18.71 1.61 10.04
C SER A 59 -17.61 0.56 10.22
N ALA A 60 -16.42 1.01 10.57
CA ALA A 60 -15.29 0.12 10.86
C ALA A 60 -14.58 0.55 12.14
N THR A 61 -13.76 -0.36 12.67
CA THR A 61 -12.82 -0.03 13.75
C THR A 61 -11.43 -0.48 13.37
N ILE A 62 -10.42 0.24 13.87
CA ILE A 62 -9.02 -0.16 13.83
C ILE A 62 -8.45 -0.21 15.24
N ALA A 63 -7.67 -1.24 15.55
CA ALA A 63 -6.91 -1.36 16.79
C ALA A 63 -5.47 -1.76 16.42
N TYR A 64 -4.48 -1.28 17.17
CA TYR A 64 -3.08 -1.58 16.89
C TYR A 64 -2.22 -1.56 18.17
N GLY A 65 -1.05 -2.15 18.09
CA GLY A 65 -0.10 -2.21 19.20
C GLY A 65 1.16 -2.98 18.83
N THR A 66 2.14 -2.96 19.73
CA THR A 66 3.42 -3.70 19.54
C THR A 66 3.35 -5.14 20.05
N ASP A 67 2.26 -5.52 20.70
CA ASP A 67 1.97 -6.88 21.16
C ASP A 67 0.66 -7.33 20.53
N GLU A 68 0.70 -8.41 19.75
CA GLU A 68 -0.46 -8.97 19.05
C GLU A 68 -1.62 -9.32 19.99
N SER A 69 -1.30 -9.75 21.21
CA SER A 69 -2.30 -10.11 22.22
C SER A 69 -2.88 -8.91 22.95
N LYS A 70 -2.30 -7.70 22.77
CA LYS A 70 -2.67 -6.49 23.50
C LYS A 70 -2.65 -5.26 22.59
N LEU A 71 -3.68 -5.14 21.79
CA LEU A 71 -3.90 -3.94 20.97
C LEU A 71 -4.55 -2.83 21.82
N CYS A 72 -4.51 -1.59 21.33
CA CYS A 72 -5.27 -0.49 21.94
C CYS A 72 -6.78 -0.74 21.86
N ASP A 73 -7.57 0.07 22.57
CA ASP A 73 -9.03 0.06 22.41
C ASP A 73 -9.40 0.37 20.96
N PRO A 74 -10.41 -0.32 20.39
CA PRO A 74 -10.82 -0.10 19.01
C PRO A 74 -11.23 1.34 18.74
N ILE A 75 -10.61 1.94 17.74
CA ILE A 75 -10.87 3.30 17.27
C ILE A 75 -11.89 3.22 16.14
N LYS A 76 -12.98 3.95 16.24
CA LYS A 76 -13.99 4.01 15.18
C LYS A 76 -13.48 4.82 14.01
N VAL A 77 -13.65 4.28 12.79
CA VAL A 77 -13.32 4.93 11.54
C VAL A 77 -14.58 5.00 10.68
N GLU A 78 -14.90 6.19 10.23
CA GLU A 78 -16.04 6.44 9.35
C GLU A 78 -15.60 6.34 7.88
N ILE A 79 -16.56 6.09 7.00
CA ILE A 79 -16.35 6.15 5.56
C ILE A 79 -15.89 7.56 5.19
N ASP A 80 -14.92 7.64 4.30
CA ASP A 80 -14.39 8.89 3.79
C ASP A 80 -15.50 9.72 3.14
N ALA A 81 -15.70 10.94 3.65
CA ALA A 81 -16.81 11.80 3.21
C ALA A 81 -16.67 12.22 1.74
N ASP A 82 -15.41 12.35 1.29
CA ASP A 82 -15.04 12.78 -0.05
C ASP A 82 -14.80 11.61 -1.00
N ALA A 83 -15.05 10.36 -0.56
CA ALA A 83 -14.96 9.20 -1.42
C ALA A 83 -15.78 9.39 -2.68
N PRO A 84 -15.20 9.21 -3.88
CA PRO A 84 -15.87 9.51 -5.14
C PRO A 84 -16.98 8.52 -5.46
N ASP A 85 -17.84 8.91 -6.39
CA ASP A 85 -18.78 8.01 -7.01
C ASP A 85 -18.13 7.24 -8.16
N PHE A 86 -18.31 5.94 -8.18
CA PHE A 86 -17.93 5.10 -9.30
C PHE A 86 -19.15 4.42 -9.89
N LYS A 87 -19.41 4.66 -11.19
CA LYS A 87 -20.57 4.11 -11.91
C LYS A 87 -21.92 4.33 -11.19
N GLY A 88 -22.09 5.48 -10.53
CA GLY A 88 -23.32 5.84 -9.81
C GLY A 88 -23.42 5.27 -8.39
N SER A 89 -22.38 4.66 -7.88
CA SER A 89 -22.30 4.18 -6.49
C SER A 89 -21.17 4.86 -5.77
N LYS A 90 -21.45 5.41 -4.58
CA LYS A 90 -20.42 5.98 -3.74
C LYS A 90 -19.53 4.86 -3.19
N MET A 91 -18.22 5.06 -3.28
CA MET A 91 -17.25 4.11 -2.76
C MET A 91 -17.26 4.13 -1.23
N ASN A 92 -17.11 2.96 -0.61
CA ASN A 92 -17.04 2.83 0.84
C ASN A 92 -15.58 2.77 1.27
N LEU A 93 -14.85 3.85 0.99
CA LEU A 93 -13.43 3.99 1.28
C LEU A 93 -13.20 4.41 2.72
N PHE A 94 -12.18 3.85 3.33
CA PHE A 94 -11.66 4.22 4.62
C PHE A 94 -10.14 4.38 4.54
N HIS A 95 -9.62 5.35 5.23
CA HIS A 95 -8.21 5.39 5.55
C HIS A 95 -8.01 5.83 7.00
N TYR A 96 -6.94 5.36 7.62
CA TYR A 96 -6.60 5.76 8.98
C TYR A 96 -5.08 5.87 9.12
N LYS A 97 -4.64 7.04 9.56
CA LYS A 97 -3.23 7.29 9.83
C LYS A 97 -2.90 6.87 11.26
N LEU A 98 -1.98 5.94 11.37
CA LEU A 98 -1.35 5.55 12.62
C LEU A 98 -0.17 6.48 12.88
N ASP A 99 -0.28 7.33 13.88
CA ASP A 99 0.73 8.33 14.24
C ASP A 99 1.46 7.99 15.54
N ASN A 100 2.57 8.71 15.81
CA ASN A 100 3.37 8.56 17.01
C ASN A 100 3.91 7.15 17.23
N LEU A 101 4.17 6.46 16.16
CA LEU A 101 4.76 5.13 16.18
C LEU A 101 6.26 5.21 16.51
N THR A 102 6.79 4.14 17.10
CA THR A 102 8.21 3.99 17.36
C THR A 102 8.95 3.55 16.10
N PRO A 103 10.06 4.18 15.71
CA PRO A 103 10.84 3.79 14.55
C PRO A 103 11.36 2.36 14.61
N GLY A 104 11.45 1.69 13.45
CA GLY A 104 12.01 0.35 13.31
C GLY A 104 11.28 -0.74 14.09
N THR A 105 10.02 -0.49 14.46
CA THR A 105 9.23 -1.33 15.38
C THR A 105 8.12 -2.05 14.64
N ARG A 106 7.91 -3.32 14.96
CA ARG A 106 6.77 -4.09 14.45
C ARG A 106 5.51 -3.71 15.20
N TYR A 107 4.46 -3.41 14.46
CA TYR A 107 3.11 -3.17 14.94
C TYR A 107 2.18 -4.23 14.38
N TYR A 108 1.29 -4.72 15.21
CA TYR A 108 0.15 -5.55 14.87
C TYR A 108 -1.08 -4.67 14.78
N TYR A 109 -1.98 -4.95 13.85
CA TYR A 109 -3.22 -4.21 13.73
C TYR A 109 -4.40 -5.14 13.38
N GLU A 110 -5.58 -4.71 13.76
CA GLU A 110 -6.84 -5.34 13.42
C GLU A 110 -7.78 -4.29 12.82
N VAL A 111 -8.30 -4.53 11.62
CA VAL A 111 -9.41 -3.77 11.03
C VAL A 111 -10.63 -4.64 11.05
N LYS A 112 -11.74 -4.13 11.58
CA LYS A 112 -13.01 -4.84 11.68
C LYS A 112 -14.14 -4.02 11.09
N LEU A 113 -14.87 -4.59 10.13
CA LEU A 113 -16.11 -4.04 9.61
C LEU A 113 -17.28 -4.36 10.53
N GLU A 114 -18.17 -3.42 10.74
CA GLU A 114 -19.37 -3.64 11.57
C GLU A 114 -20.27 -4.71 10.94
N GLY A 115 -20.56 -5.76 11.70
CA GLY A 115 -21.35 -6.89 11.21
C GLY A 115 -20.68 -7.71 10.10
N GLY A 116 -19.37 -7.58 9.90
CA GLY A 116 -18.69 -8.17 8.78
C GLY A 116 -17.28 -8.71 9.07
N ALA A 117 -16.45 -8.66 8.05
CA ALA A 117 -15.10 -9.21 8.02
C ALA A 117 -14.15 -8.51 9.01
N THR A 118 -13.15 -9.26 9.44
CA THR A 118 -12.01 -8.79 10.25
C THR A 118 -10.71 -9.16 9.53
N CYS A 119 -9.78 -8.23 9.42
CA CYS A 119 -8.43 -8.47 8.95
C CYS A 119 -7.43 -8.19 10.07
N LYS A 120 -6.53 -9.14 10.34
CA LYS A 120 -5.42 -9.01 11.28
C LYS A 120 -4.11 -9.13 10.52
N ALA A 121 -3.21 -8.19 10.72
CA ALA A 121 -1.90 -8.22 10.09
C ALA A 121 -0.86 -7.48 10.93
N SER A 122 0.35 -7.37 10.42
CA SER A 122 1.41 -6.60 11.07
C SER A 122 2.26 -5.90 10.02
N PHE A 123 2.85 -4.77 10.39
CA PHE A 123 3.84 -4.08 9.59
C PHE A 123 5.01 -3.64 10.45
N LYS A 124 6.09 -3.20 9.83
CA LYS A 124 7.22 -2.60 10.51
C LYS A 124 7.35 -1.14 10.07
N THR A 125 7.48 -0.22 11.03
CA THR A 125 7.81 1.17 10.73
C THR A 125 9.22 1.28 10.17
N LEU A 126 9.49 2.28 9.33
CA LEU A 126 10.84 2.55 8.84
C LEU A 126 11.78 2.85 10.01
N SER A 127 13.02 2.39 9.92
CA SER A 127 14.04 2.66 10.94
C SER A 127 14.73 3.99 10.67
N GLU A 128 15.07 4.76 11.70
CA GLU A 128 15.88 5.98 11.52
C GLU A 128 17.33 5.67 11.11
N LYS A 129 17.87 4.57 11.59
CA LYS A 129 19.27 4.17 11.36
C LYS A 129 19.35 2.66 11.16
N PRO A 130 18.85 2.14 10.02
CA PRO A 130 18.97 0.72 9.73
C PRO A 130 20.42 0.36 9.36
N ASP A 131 20.85 -0.84 9.69
CA ASP A 131 22.15 -1.38 9.26
C ASP A 131 22.20 -1.55 7.73
N GLN A 132 21.07 -1.85 7.12
CA GLN A 132 20.87 -1.93 5.68
C GLN A 132 19.44 -1.51 5.33
N ILE A 133 19.27 -0.97 4.13
CA ILE A 133 17.96 -0.65 3.54
C ILE A 133 17.63 -1.74 2.54
N ARG A 134 16.43 -2.32 2.64
CA ARG A 134 15.94 -3.38 1.77
C ARG A 134 14.75 -2.87 0.99
N LEU A 135 14.93 -2.68 -0.31
CA LEU A 135 13.91 -2.16 -1.21
C LEU A 135 13.61 -3.20 -2.30
N ILE A 136 12.35 -3.34 -2.65
CA ILE A 136 11.92 -3.97 -3.89
C ILE A 136 11.35 -2.88 -4.79
N THR A 137 11.81 -2.84 -6.04
CA THR A 137 11.25 -1.97 -7.08
C THR A 137 10.50 -2.82 -8.09
N LEU A 138 9.28 -2.42 -8.38
CA LEU A 138 8.38 -3.06 -9.35
C LEU A 138 7.96 -2.03 -10.39
N SER A 139 7.67 -2.49 -11.61
CA SER A 139 7.14 -1.66 -12.69
C SER A 139 6.39 -2.55 -13.68
N ASP A 140 5.48 -1.96 -14.45
CA ASP A 140 4.82 -2.61 -15.58
C ASP A 140 4.24 -4.00 -15.24
N SER A 141 3.71 -4.11 -14.03
CA SER A 141 3.18 -5.39 -13.55
C SER A 141 1.87 -5.76 -14.24
N HIS A 142 1.08 -4.76 -14.65
CA HIS A 142 -0.23 -4.95 -15.23
C HIS A 142 -1.03 -6.03 -14.48
N ILE A 143 -1.92 -6.74 -15.16
CA ILE A 143 -2.65 -7.90 -14.61
C ILE A 143 -1.97 -9.23 -14.94
N PHE A 144 -0.83 -9.20 -15.62
CA PHE A 144 -0.16 -10.40 -16.13
C PHE A 144 0.87 -11.00 -15.19
N ALA A 145 1.25 -10.27 -14.13
CA ALA A 145 2.16 -10.80 -13.12
C ALA A 145 1.50 -11.92 -12.31
N THR A 146 2.25 -12.98 -12.02
CA THR A 146 1.79 -14.01 -11.10
C THR A 146 1.91 -13.51 -9.67
N ARG A 147 0.77 -13.09 -9.10
CA ARG A 147 0.69 -12.50 -7.77
C ARG A 147 1.25 -13.39 -6.68
N ALA A 148 1.03 -14.71 -6.77
CA ALA A 148 1.51 -15.66 -5.78
C ALA A 148 3.05 -15.74 -5.72
N GLU A 149 3.71 -15.70 -6.88
CA GLU A 149 5.18 -15.72 -6.95
C GLU A 149 5.77 -14.39 -6.45
N LEU A 150 5.11 -13.28 -6.76
CA LEU A 150 5.49 -11.97 -6.24
C LEU A 150 5.33 -11.91 -4.72
N ASP A 151 4.20 -12.38 -4.19
CA ASP A 151 3.93 -12.43 -2.75
C ASP A 151 5.00 -13.27 -2.02
N GLN A 152 5.32 -14.44 -2.57
CA GLN A 152 6.38 -15.28 -2.03
C GLN A 152 7.74 -14.57 -2.05
N ALA A 153 8.13 -13.96 -3.17
CA ALA A 153 9.41 -13.27 -3.30
C ALA A 153 9.53 -12.09 -2.34
N ILE A 154 8.45 -11.31 -2.16
CA ILE A 154 8.41 -10.18 -1.22
C ILE A 154 8.60 -10.69 0.22
N LYS A 155 7.87 -11.71 0.61
CA LYS A 155 7.96 -12.27 1.97
C LYS A 155 9.32 -12.90 2.27
N GLU A 156 9.91 -13.60 1.30
CA GLU A 156 11.26 -14.17 1.44
C GLU A 156 12.35 -13.10 1.53
N PHE A 157 12.21 -12.02 0.78
CA PHE A 157 13.17 -10.91 0.81
C PHE A 157 12.99 -10.05 2.06
N ASP A 158 11.77 -9.91 2.61
CA ASP A 158 11.40 -9.09 3.76
C ASP A 158 11.88 -7.63 3.62
N PRO A 159 11.37 -6.87 2.62
CA PRO A 159 11.80 -5.50 2.38
C PRO A 159 11.28 -4.54 3.45
N ASP A 160 11.94 -3.40 3.61
CA ASP A 160 11.43 -2.29 4.42
C ASP A 160 10.24 -1.60 3.75
N LEU A 161 10.27 -1.49 2.42
CA LEU A 161 9.19 -0.96 1.59
C LEU A 161 9.34 -1.41 0.13
N LEU A 162 8.23 -1.31 -0.61
CA LEU A 162 8.18 -1.52 -2.05
C LEU A 162 8.05 -0.17 -2.76
N LEU A 163 8.71 -0.03 -3.90
CA LEU A 163 8.55 1.09 -4.83
C LEU A 163 7.90 0.56 -6.11
N HIS A 164 6.70 1.03 -6.43
CA HIS A 164 6.04 0.67 -7.68
C HIS A 164 6.11 1.84 -8.66
N CYS A 165 6.82 1.63 -9.77
CA CYS A 165 7.13 2.68 -10.75
C CYS A 165 6.11 2.77 -11.88
N GLY A 166 4.84 2.51 -11.58
CA GLY A 166 3.73 2.70 -12.51
C GLY A 166 3.35 1.46 -13.32
N ASP A 167 2.26 1.60 -14.06
CA ASP A 167 1.62 0.58 -14.90
C ASP A 167 1.28 -0.70 -14.11
N MET A 168 0.56 -0.51 -12.99
CA MET A 168 0.04 -1.61 -12.19
C MET A 168 -1.19 -2.24 -12.84
N VAL A 169 -1.96 -1.46 -13.61
CA VAL A 169 -3.16 -1.89 -14.33
C VAL A 169 -2.98 -1.73 -15.84
N GLU A 170 -3.84 -2.39 -16.62
CA GLU A 170 -3.78 -2.35 -18.10
C GLU A 170 -4.40 -1.08 -18.68
N GLY A 171 -5.29 -0.43 -17.95
CA GLY A 171 -5.91 0.81 -18.39
C GLY A 171 -7.18 1.18 -17.63
N THR A 172 -7.63 2.40 -17.88
CA THR A 172 -8.71 3.05 -17.13
C THR A 172 -10.08 2.42 -17.27
N GLY A 173 -10.36 1.78 -18.39
CA GLY A 173 -11.69 1.20 -18.67
C GLY A 173 -12.08 0.04 -17.75
N ALA A 174 -11.12 -0.71 -17.23
CA ALA A 174 -11.30 -1.84 -16.33
C ALA A 174 -10.59 -1.62 -14.99
N GLN A 175 -10.34 -0.37 -14.63
CA GLN A 175 -9.48 -0.04 -13.49
C GLN A 175 -10.00 -0.60 -12.16
N ALA A 176 -11.32 -0.65 -11.96
CA ALA A 176 -11.90 -1.19 -10.74
C ALA A 176 -11.56 -2.67 -10.51
N GLU A 177 -11.79 -3.49 -11.51
CA GLU A 177 -11.53 -4.93 -11.44
C GLU A 177 -10.03 -5.21 -11.35
N GLN A 178 -9.23 -4.44 -12.07
CA GLN A 178 -7.78 -4.57 -12.10
C GLN A 178 -7.15 -4.05 -10.81
N PHE A 179 -7.66 -2.96 -10.25
CA PHE A 179 -7.26 -2.49 -8.93
C PHE A 179 -7.56 -3.56 -7.87
N SER A 180 -8.78 -4.13 -7.89
CA SER A 180 -9.14 -5.21 -6.97
C SER A 180 -8.31 -6.47 -7.16
N PHE A 181 -7.75 -6.73 -8.34
CA PHE A 181 -6.80 -7.81 -8.52
C PHE A 181 -5.54 -7.64 -7.64
N TRP A 182 -5.03 -6.42 -7.52
CA TRP A 182 -3.84 -6.11 -6.73
C TRP A 182 -4.14 -5.90 -5.25
N PHE A 183 -5.25 -5.29 -4.92
CA PHE A 183 -5.59 -4.83 -3.57
C PHE A 183 -6.74 -5.60 -2.91
N GLN A 184 -7.19 -6.70 -3.49
CA GLN A 184 -8.31 -7.44 -2.91
C GLN A 184 -8.02 -7.91 -1.49
N GLY A 185 -8.94 -7.61 -0.56
CA GLY A 185 -8.82 -7.99 0.83
C GLY A 185 -9.17 -9.45 1.15
N LYS A 186 -9.39 -10.28 0.14
CA LYS A 186 -9.86 -11.67 0.30
C LYS A 186 -8.75 -12.72 0.36
N VAL A 187 -7.51 -12.32 0.15
CA VAL A 187 -6.35 -13.22 0.19
C VAL A 187 -5.71 -13.13 1.56
N GLU A 188 -5.81 -14.20 2.34
CA GLU A 188 -5.13 -14.28 3.63
C GLU A 188 -3.62 -14.15 3.48
N ASN A 189 -3.01 -13.42 4.40
CA ASN A 189 -1.56 -13.22 4.44
C ASN A 189 -0.97 -12.62 3.16
N ASP A 190 -1.74 -11.87 2.39
CA ASP A 190 -1.23 -11.14 1.24
C ASP A 190 -0.17 -10.12 1.68
N TYR A 191 0.86 -9.90 0.85
CA TYR A 191 1.93 -8.96 1.15
C TYR A 191 1.42 -7.53 1.37
N ILE A 192 0.32 -7.13 0.72
CA ILE A 192 -0.25 -5.77 0.85
C ILE A 192 -0.65 -5.42 2.27
N HIS A 193 -1.00 -6.42 3.08
CA HIS A 193 -1.38 -6.20 4.49
C HIS A 193 -0.17 -5.88 5.38
N SER A 194 1.04 -6.20 4.93
CA SER A 194 2.23 -6.18 5.80
C SER A 194 3.38 -5.33 5.27
N TYR A 195 3.47 -5.14 3.97
CA TYR A 195 4.56 -4.39 3.35
C TYR A 195 4.03 -3.12 2.68
N PRO A 196 4.47 -1.93 3.13
CA PRO A 196 4.01 -0.68 2.56
C PRO A 196 4.56 -0.49 1.14
N VAL A 197 3.75 0.14 0.30
CA VAL A 197 4.12 0.47 -1.06
C VAL A 197 4.10 1.98 -1.25
N VAL A 198 5.09 2.51 -1.94
CA VAL A 198 5.12 3.87 -2.46
C VAL A 198 4.98 3.78 -3.97
N TYR A 199 4.05 4.55 -4.52
CA TYR A 199 3.67 4.48 -5.92
C TYR A 199 4.15 5.70 -6.68
N SER A 200 4.60 5.47 -7.92
CA SER A 200 4.72 6.48 -8.95
C SER A 200 3.74 6.15 -10.07
N SER A 201 3.15 7.17 -10.69
CA SER A 201 2.14 6.98 -11.72
C SER A 201 2.74 6.50 -13.04
N GLY A 202 2.17 5.45 -13.60
CA GLY A 202 2.38 5.04 -14.99
C GLY A 202 1.30 5.59 -15.91
N ASN A 203 1.47 5.43 -17.23
CA ASN A 203 0.47 5.94 -18.18
C ASN A 203 -0.82 5.11 -18.20
N HIS A 204 -0.79 3.87 -17.78
CA HIS A 204 -1.98 3.02 -17.65
C HIS A 204 -2.76 3.24 -16.36
N ASP A 205 -2.13 3.78 -15.32
CA ASP A 205 -2.77 4.05 -14.02
C ASP A 205 -3.52 5.37 -13.99
N GLN A 206 -3.20 6.29 -14.89
CA GLN A 206 -3.69 7.67 -14.87
C GLN A 206 -5.18 7.82 -15.21
N GLY A 207 -5.78 8.89 -14.65
CA GLY A 207 -7.15 9.32 -14.91
C GLY A 207 -8.20 8.35 -14.45
N GLY A 208 -7.88 7.49 -13.55
CA GLY A 208 -8.81 6.59 -12.93
C GLY A 208 -9.05 6.93 -11.47
N VAL A 209 -10.32 7.01 -11.12
CA VAL A 209 -10.79 7.30 -9.76
C VAL A 209 -10.06 6.47 -8.69
N TYR A 210 -9.69 5.23 -9.00
CA TYR A 210 -9.08 4.34 -8.03
C TYR A 210 -7.69 4.78 -7.61
N PHE A 211 -6.77 5.00 -8.56
CA PHE A 211 -5.42 5.40 -8.20
C PHE A 211 -5.37 6.81 -7.63
N ASP A 212 -6.12 7.75 -8.23
CA ASP A 212 -6.15 9.12 -7.74
C ASP A 212 -6.68 9.20 -6.30
N THR A 213 -7.72 8.45 -5.97
CA THR A 213 -8.36 8.50 -4.64
C THR A 213 -7.73 7.56 -3.63
N TYR A 214 -7.43 6.32 -4.02
CA TYR A 214 -7.01 5.27 -3.10
C TYR A 214 -5.51 5.21 -2.86
N VAL A 215 -4.72 5.86 -3.71
CA VAL A 215 -3.27 5.82 -3.64
C VAL A 215 -2.67 7.22 -3.64
N TYR A 216 -2.79 7.97 -4.75
CA TYR A 216 -2.03 9.20 -4.93
C TYR A 216 -2.47 10.31 -3.99
N SER A 217 -3.77 10.61 -3.85
CA SER A 217 -4.22 11.67 -2.95
C SER A 217 -3.78 11.44 -1.51
N ILE A 218 -3.84 10.20 -1.03
CA ILE A 218 -3.41 9.84 0.32
C ILE A 218 -1.89 9.97 0.45
N GLN A 219 -1.14 9.47 -0.53
CA GLN A 219 0.32 9.54 -0.53
C GLN A 219 0.81 10.98 -0.63
N ASP A 220 0.22 11.77 -1.51
CA ASP A 220 0.58 13.17 -1.76
C ASP A 220 0.30 14.03 -0.52
N GLU A 221 -0.86 13.87 0.11
CA GLU A 221 -1.18 14.54 1.37
C GLU A 221 -0.14 14.22 2.45
N GLU A 222 0.19 12.95 2.62
CA GLU A 222 1.12 12.51 3.64
C GLU A 222 2.55 12.96 3.40
N TYR A 223 2.97 13.08 2.16
CA TYR A 223 4.32 13.54 1.80
C TYR A 223 4.39 15.03 1.49
N GLY A 224 3.25 15.73 1.49
CA GLY A 224 3.16 17.17 1.26
C GLY A 224 3.49 17.55 -0.17
N ALA A 225 3.00 16.77 -1.14
CA ALA A 225 3.18 17.05 -2.56
C ALA A 225 2.46 18.35 -2.96
N GLU A 226 3.13 19.18 -3.76
CA GLU A 226 2.52 20.40 -4.35
C GLU A 226 1.85 20.11 -5.69
N VAL A 227 2.21 19.01 -6.33
CA VAL A 227 1.71 18.55 -7.63
C VAL A 227 1.26 17.11 -7.48
N GLU A 228 0.06 16.82 -7.95
CA GLU A 228 -0.52 15.49 -7.90
C GLU A 228 0.36 14.43 -8.56
N GLY A 229 0.66 13.36 -7.81
CA GLY A 229 1.52 12.26 -8.23
C GLY A 229 3.02 12.53 -8.12
N ASP A 230 3.41 13.76 -7.72
CA ASP A 230 4.81 14.12 -7.52
C ASP A 230 5.07 14.29 -6.03
N SER A 231 5.60 13.28 -5.39
CA SER A 231 5.88 13.31 -3.96
C SER A 231 7.31 12.91 -3.62
N SER A 232 7.77 13.26 -2.44
CA SER A 232 9.08 12.86 -1.97
C SER A 232 9.15 12.66 -0.47
N PHE A 233 10.02 11.78 -0.03
CA PHE A 233 10.29 11.57 1.38
C PHE A 233 11.72 11.09 1.63
N ASN A 234 12.16 11.20 2.87
CA ASN A 234 13.49 10.75 3.28
C ASN A 234 13.40 9.44 4.05
N TYR A 235 14.29 8.50 3.72
CA TYR A 235 14.46 7.26 4.47
C TYR A 235 15.95 6.94 4.64
N ALA A 236 16.45 7.00 5.87
CA ALA A 236 17.79 6.56 6.28
C ALA A 236 18.92 7.05 5.35
N GLY A 237 18.89 8.31 4.96
CA GLY A 237 19.88 8.93 4.07
C GLY A 237 19.60 8.81 2.58
N LEU A 238 18.54 8.11 2.18
CA LEU A 238 17.98 8.18 0.83
C LEU A 238 16.96 9.31 0.76
N HIS A 239 16.92 10.02 -0.35
CA HIS A 239 15.84 10.91 -0.73
C HIS A 239 15.11 10.26 -1.91
N ILE A 240 13.89 9.80 -1.67
CA ILE A 240 13.07 9.09 -2.65
C ILE A 240 12.10 10.11 -3.24
N ILE A 241 12.06 10.18 -4.56
CA ILE A 241 11.18 11.08 -5.32
C ILE A 241 10.34 10.21 -6.26
N THR A 242 9.03 10.38 -6.19
CA THR A 242 8.10 9.85 -7.18
C THR A 242 7.68 10.99 -8.11
N MET A 243 7.68 10.74 -9.41
CA MET A 243 7.35 11.76 -10.39
C MET A 243 6.46 11.16 -11.48
N ASN A 244 5.40 11.88 -11.81
CA ASN A 244 4.60 11.56 -12.99
C ASN A 244 5.29 12.13 -14.24
N SER A 245 5.97 11.28 -14.98
CA SER A 245 6.70 11.67 -16.20
C SER A 245 5.83 11.67 -17.46
N ASN A 246 4.52 11.38 -17.35
CA ASN A 246 3.61 11.31 -18.50
C ASN A 246 2.63 12.50 -18.58
N PRO A 247 3.08 13.70 -19.01
CA PRO A 247 2.24 14.89 -19.08
C PRO A 247 1.07 14.75 -20.08
N TRP A 248 1.18 13.83 -21.04
CA TRP A 248 0.15 13.65 -22.08
C TRP A 248 -1.06 12.84 -21.57
N GLY A 249 -0.85 11.90 -20.65
CA GLY A 249 -1.93 11.16 -20.01
C GLY A 249 -2.88 12.08 -19.26
N LEU A 250 -2.36 12.94 -18.41
CA LEU A 250 -3.13 13.95 -17.66
C LEU A 250 -3.94 14.87 -18.58
N PHE A 251 -3.37 15.32 -19.70
CA PHE A 251 -4.06 16.20 -20.64
C PHE A 251 -5.20 15.53 -21.41
N GLN A 252 -5.03 14.28 -21.81
CA GLN A 252 -6.09 13.57 -22.55
C GLN A 252 -7.26 13.18 -21.63
N MET A 253 -6.99 12.77 -20.43
CA MET A 253 -8.00 12.20 -19.54
C MET A 253 -8.83 13.27 -18.83
N ASN A 254 -8.22 14.37 -18.43
CA ASN A 254 -8.98 15.51 -17.90
C ASN A 254 -9.88 16.16 -18.95
N SER A 255 -9.52 16.11 -20.25
CA SER A 255 -10.38 16.63 -21.31
C SER A 255 -11.63 15.78 -21.55
N GLU A 256 -11.55 14.47 -21.32
CA GLU A 256 -12.70 13.54 -21.45
C GLU A 256 -13.57 13.53 -20.20
N ALA A 257 -12.97 13.52 -19.00
CA ALA A 257 -13.70 13.45 -17.74
C ALA A 257 -14.37 14.78 -17.34
N THR A 258 -13.76 15.91 -17.65
CA THR A 258 -14.24 17.23 -17.22
C THR A 258 -14.92 18.05 -18.33
N GLY A 259 -14.83 17.62 -19.59
CA GLY A 259 -15.31 18.40 -20.74
C GLY A 259 -14.55 19.74 -20.93
N GLN A 260 -13.49 19.98 -20.19
CA GLN A 260 -12.67 21.17 -20.33
C GLN A 260 -11.52 20.93 -21.32
N LYS A 261 -11.46 21.74 -22.36
CA LYS A 261 -10.27 21.85 -23.19
C LYS A 261 -9.17 22.52 -22.36
N LEU A 262 -8.23 21.71 -21.84
CA LEU A 262 -7.02 22.27 -21.26
C LEU A 262 -6.16 22.86 -22.37
N THR A 263 -5.83 24.14 -22.27
CA THR A 263 -4.82 24.76 -23.14
C THR A 263 -3.43 24.28 -22.65
N PRO A 264 -2.57 23.81 -23.57
CA PRO A 264 -1.22 23.44 -23.19
C PRO A 264 -0.51 24.62 -22.51
N PRO A 265 0.37 24.37 -21.52
CA PRO A 265 1.15 25.42 -20.91
C PRO A 265 1.95 26.17 -21.99
N PRO A 266 2.17 27.48 -21.82
CA PRO A 266 2.94 28.27 -22.78
C PRO A 266 4.32 27.64 -22.93
N SER A 267 4.72 27.40 -24.21
CA SER A 267 6.04 26.90 -24.53
C SER A 267 7.11 27.78 -23.87
N ARG A 268 8.02 27.16 -23.11
CA ARG A 268 9.17 27.88 -22.55
C ARG A 268 9.87 28.64 -23.68
N PRO A 269 10.22 29.92 -23.49
CA PRO A 269 11.01 30.64 -24.47
C PRO A 269 12.34 29.89 -24.68
N SER A 270 12.66 29.59 -25.94
CA SER A 270 13.93 28.99 -26.30
C SER A 270 15.06 29.95 -25.91
N THR A 271 15.77 29.64 -24.85
CA THR A 271 17.08 30.26 -24.60
C THR A 271 18.05 29.56 -25.52
N THR A 272 18.21 30.10 -26.69
CA THR A 272 19.41 29.83 -27.58
C THR A 272 20.52 30.71 -27.06
N PRO A 273 21.76 30.20 -26.90
CA PRO A 273 22.91 30.96 -26.42
C PRO A 273 23.36 32.02 -27.42
#